data_46a7a141034ea44c58dbf75579d38019
#
_entry.id   46a7a141034ea44c58dbf75579d38019
#
_cell.length_a   1.000
_cell.length_b   1.000
_cell.length_c   1.000
_cell.angle_alpha   90.00
_cell.angle_beta   90.00
_cell.angle_gamma   90.00
#
_symmetry.space_group_name_H-M   'P 1'
#
loop_
_entity.id
_entity.type
_entity.pdbx_description
1 polymer ?
#
loop_
_entity_poly.entity_id
_entity_poly.type
_entity_poly.pdbx_seq_one_letter_code
_entity_poly.pdbx_strand_id
1 'polypeptide(L)'
;MFTVNEVYDEARKIFGACDEVKFFRWLTDAVSLIANKEDLEGWKGFLDICTAGCSSCSGSTQCNNPAGCGRRCVALPREVDTVLGVNIGGQPVLGFGMLFSFHLNGPGDCRTVCEWKWQDAGKMHCTYRDLPAPAKLVAYLQTAADNGKQVIVYGYDVAGNVLRRQTNGVWQNGYLVPTVYGVAVPDESAPEVARIVGLYKDPTVGSVRLSTIDDSGATGVLLTVMEPDETLPQYRRIQLNRSCNWVRIAYRKTNPVFTSRDDHIPLRSRVAFLLAVQARKHYSDNQIAEAHSYEADAARIELEAQLCAEPPVYNPVQVIDMSNLRDKFDYSVT
;
A
#
# COMPACT_ATOMS: atom_id res chain seq x y z
N MET A 1 -19.77 -2.14 11.13
CA MET A 1 -19.62 -1.53 9.79
C MET A 1 -21.00 -1.17 9.27
N PHE A 2 -21.14 -0.07 8.60
CA PHE A 2 -22.38 0.44 8.02
C PHE A 2 -22.07 1.05 6.65
N THR A 3 -23.11 1.30 5.84
CA THR A 3 -22.94 1.87 4.50
C THR A 3 -23.09 3.39 4.51
N VAL A 4 -22.57 4.06 3.47
CA VAL A 4 -22.81 5.49 3.27
C VAL A 4 -24.30 5.80 3.19
N ASN A 5 -25.11 4.91 2.56
CA ASN A 5 -26.56 5.10 2.43
C ASN A 5 -27.26 5.22 3.79
N GLU A 6 -26.78 4.49 4.80
CA GLU A 6 -27.40 4.50 6.14
C GLU A 6 -27.22 5.82 6.90
N VAL A 7 -26.22 6.62 6.54
CA VAL A 7 -25.89 7.91 7.16
C VAL A 7 -26.00 9.09 6.18
N TYR A 8 -26.39 8.80 4.95
CA TYR A 8 -26.40 9.77 3.84
C TYR A 8 -27.20 11.03 4.16
N ASP A 9 -28.42 10.88 4.61
CA ASP A 9 -29.33 12.02 4.85
C ASP A 9 -28.85 12.88 6.02
N GLU A 10 -28.29 12.26 7.07
CA GLU A 10 -27.75 12.98 8.24
C GLU A 10 -26.47 13.73 7.88
N ALA A 11 -25.55 13.08 7.17
CA ALA A 11 -24.32 13.71 6.70
C ALA A 11 -24.62 14.86 5.70
N ARG A 12 -25.63 14.65 4.85
CA ARG A 12 -26.09 15.68 3.89
C ARG A 12 -26.67 16.92 4.58
N LYS A 13 -27.39 16.75 5.69
CA LYS A 13 -27.87 17.89 6.50
C LYS A 13 -26.72 18.70 7.11
N ILE A 14 -25.65 18.05 7.53
CA ILE A 14 -24.46 18.71 8.09
C ILE A 14 -23.73 19.53 7.01
N PHE A 15 -23.47 18.95 5.84
CA PHE A 15 -22.75 19.65 4.78
C PHE A 15 -23.58 20.66 4.00
N GLY A 16 -24.90 20.49 3.99
CA GLY A 16 -25.80 21.32 3.20
C GLY A 16 -25.80 20.97 1.70
N ALA A 17 -26.25 21.91 0.87
CA ALA A 17 -26.30 21.71 -0.57
C ALA A 17 -24.87 21.73 -1.16
N CYS A 18 -24.43 20.60 -1.67
CA CYS A 18 -23.16 20.46 -2.39
C CYS A 18 -23.29 19.42 -3.51
N ASP A 19 -22.40 19.50 -4.48
CA ASP A 19 -22.25 18.48 -5.52
C ASP A 19 -21.94 17.09 -4.92
N GLU A 20 -22.43 16.03 -5.55
CA GLU A 20 -22.30 14.66 -5.02
C GLU A 20 -20.84 14.19 -4.97
N VAL A 21 -20.03 14.55 -5.97
CA VAL A 21 -18.59 14.23 -5.97
C VAL A 21 -17.89 14.90 -4.80
N LYS A 22 -18.20 16.17 -4.56
CA LYS A 22 -17.65 16.92 -3.42
C LYS A 22 -18.11 16.33 -2.08
N PHE A 23 -19.35 15.87 -2.02
CA PHE A 23 -19.91 15.20 -0.83
C PHE A 23 -19.15 13.93 -0.49
N PHE A 24 -18.96 13.00 -1.44
CA PHE A 24 -18.21 11.77 -1.22
C PHE A 24 -16.75 12.04 -0.83
N ARG A 25 -16.13 13.05 -1.45
CA ARG A 25 -14.79 13.47 -1.05
C ARG A 25 -14.75 13.93 0.41
N TRP A 26 -15.73 14.69 0.86
CA TRP A 26 -15.79 15.13 2.25
C TRP A 26 -16.03 13.98 3.23
N LEU A 27 -16.81 12.96 2.85
CA LEU A 27 -16.96 11.74 3.66
C LEU A 27 -15.63 10.99 3.77
N THR A 28 -14.88 10.87 2.67
CA THR A 28 -13.53 10.29 2.67
C THR A 28 -12.59 11.05 3.61
N ASP A 29 -12.59 12.38 3.52
CA ASP A 29 -11.80 13.24 4.40
C ASP A 29 -12.19 13.06 5.88
N ALA A 30 -13.49 12.95 6.19
CA ALA A 30 -13.98 12.75 7.56
C ALA A 30 -13.50 11.43 8.17
N VAL A 31 -13.53 10.33 7.41
CA VAL A 31 -12.97 9.04 7.87
C VAL A 31 -11.48 9.17 8.11
N SER A 32 -10.77 9.90 7.25
CA SER A 32 -9.32 10.11 7.37
C SER A 32 -8.94 10.87 8.65
N LEU A 33 -9.79 11.79 9.12
CA LEU A 33 -9.55 12.50 10.39
C LEU A 33 -9.48 11.53 11.58
N ILE A 34 -10.41 10.58 11.68
CA ILE A 34 -10.41 9.57 12.73
C ILE A 34 -9.22 8.63 12.58
N ALA A 35 -9.03 8.08 11.39
CA ALA A 35 -8.00 7.09 11.09
C ALA A 35 -6.57 7.60 11.35
N ASN A 36 -6.35 8.91 11.24
CA ASN A 36 -5.04 9.51 11.46
C ASN A 36 -4.75 9.86 12.92
N LYS A 37 -5.76 9.96 13.77
CA LYS A 37 -5.59 10.34 15.18
C LYS A 37 -5.28 9.18 16.10
N GLU A 38 -5.92 8.03 15.85
CA GLU A 38 -5.87 6.91 16.77
C GLU A 38 -5.32 5.66 16.07
N ASP A 39 -4.65 4.82 16.84
CA ASP A 39 -4.17 3.51 16.44
C ASP A 39 -5.33 2.51 16.37
N LEU A 40 -6.29 2.74 15.48
CA LEU A 40 -7.47 1.90 15.34
C LEU A 40 -7.09 0.55 14.73
N GLU A 41 -7.47 -0.55 15.38
CA GLU A 41 -7.10 -1.90 14.93
C GLU A 41 -7.68 -2.25 13.56
N GLY A 42 -8.87 -1.79 13.23
CA GLY A 42 -9.48 -2.00 11.91
C GLY A 42 -8.67 -1.44 10.75
N TRP A 43 -7.78 -0.47 11.01
CA TRP A 43 -6.88 0.14 10.04
C TRP A 43 -5.49 -0.49 9.99
N LYS A 44 -5.18 -1.40 10.90
CA LYS A 44 -3.91 -2.13 10.91
C LYS A 44 -4.03 -3.42 10.11
N GLY A 45 -2.91 -3.84 9.54
CA GLY A 45 -2.78 -5.11 8.85
C GLY A 45 -1.39 -5.68 9.03
N PHE A 46 -1.29 -6.99 8.80
CA PHE A 46 -0.01 -7.68 8.76
C PHE A 46 0.18 -8.30 7.38
N LEU A 47 1.37 -8.17 6.85
CA LEU A 47 1.75 -8.71 5.57
C LEU A 47 3.01 -9.55 5.73
N ASP A 48 2.91 -10.80 5.36
CA ASP A 48 4.05 -11.72 5.33
C ASP A 48 4.58 -11.82 3.89
N ILE A 49 5.83 -11.42 3.70
CA ILE A 49 6.47 -11.38 2.39
C ILE A 49 7.64 -12.33 2.37
N CYS A 50 7.62 -13.29 1.45
CA CYS A 50 8.77 -14.10 1.11
C CYS A 50 9.63 -13.34 0.10
N THR A 51 10.88 -13.06 0.45
CA THR A 51 11.84 -12.36 -0.40
C THR A 51 12.85 -13.31 -1.05
N ALA A 52 12.85 -14.58 -0.64
CA ALA A 52 13.64 -15.64 -1.27
C ALA A 52 12.93 -16.21 -2.50
N GLY A 53 13.67 -16.72 -3.44
CA GLY A 53 13.13 -17.41 -4.61
C GLY A 53 12.24 -18.59 -4.20
N CYS A 54 11.06 -18.65 -4.78
CA CYS A 54 9.87 -19.40 -4.35
C CYS A 54 9.87 -20.91 -4.39
N SER A 55 10.97 -21.60 -4.35
CA SER A 55 10.95 -23.08 -4.36
C SER A 55 10.45 -23.73 -3.07
N SER A 56 10.32 -22.97 -1.97
CA SER A 56 9.94 -23.52 -0.67
C SER A 56 8.77 -22.85 0.05
N CYS A 57 8.16 -21.82 -0.54
CA CYS A 57 7.03 -21.12 0.08
C CYS A 57 5.69 -21.69 -0.37
N SER A 58 5.40 -22.93 -0.04
CA SER A 58 4.17 -23.65 -0.44
C SER A 58 2.91 -23.22 0.31
N GLY A 59 2.78 -21.98 0.71
CA GLY A 59 1.60 -21.51 1.45
C GLY A 59 1.34 -20.02 1.44
N SER A 60 2.25 -19.17 1.00
CA SER A 60 1.99 -17.74 0.91
C SER A 60 1.72 -17.33 -0.54
N THR A 61 0.57 -16.74 -0.77
CA THR A 61 0.13 -16.21 -2.07
C THR A 61 0.95 -15.03 -2.59
N GLN A 62 2.00 -14.61 -1.88
CA GLN A 62 2.74 -13.39 -2.18
C GLN A 62 4.26 -13.59 -2.16
N CYS A 63 4.78 -14.38 -3.10
CA CYS A 63 6.22 -14.37 -3.37
C CYS A 63 6.58 -13.15 -4.23
N ASN A 64 7.11 -12.13 -3.60
CA ASN A 64 7.41 -10.84 -4.25
C ASN A 64 8.75 -10.78 -4.98
N ASN A 65 9.47 -11.88 -5.09
CA ASN A 65 10.76 -11.83 -5.78
C ASN A 65 11.18 -13.16 -6.38
N PRO A 66 10.92 -13.39 -7.67
CA PRO A 66 11.43 -14.57 -8.38
C PRO A 66 12.92 -14.48 -8.75
N ALA A 67 13.55 -13.32 -8.65
CA ALA A 67 14.94 -13.12 -9.07
C ALA A 67 15.94 -13.10 -7.92
N GLY A 68 15.96 -14.16 -7.11
CA GLY A 68 17.15 -14.50 -6.33
C GLY A 68 17.47 -13.65 -5.13
N CYS A 69 18.13 -14.27 -4.19
CA CYS A 69 18.81 -13.72 -3.03
C CYS A 69 19.51 -12.38 -3.34
N GLY A 70 19.10 -11.31 -2.71
CA GLY A 70 19.89 -10.10 -2.73
C GLY A 70 19.16 -8.79 -2.85
N ARG A 71 17.84 -8.77 -3.06
CA ARG A 71 17.14 -7.49 -3.11
C ARG A 71 16.88 -6.97 -1.69
N ARG A 72 17.45 -5.80 -1.43
CA ARG A 72 17.24 -5.06 -0.19
C ARG A 72 15.96 -4.22 -0.23
N CYS A 73 15.23 -4.23 -1.33
CA CYS A 73 14.03 -3.43 -1.54
C CYS A 73 12.83 -4.34 -1.71
N VAL A 74 11.77 -4.06 -0.95
CA VAL A 74 10.50 -4.80 -0.96
C VAL A 74 9.38 -3.83 -1.31
N ALA A 75 8.72 -4.05 -2.44
CA ALA A 75 7.51 -3.32 -2.81
C ALA A 75 6.31 -3.88 -2.03
N LEU A 76 5.43 -3.00 -1.61
CA LEU A 76 4.27 -3.31 -0.78
C LEU A 76 2.98 -3.14 -1.58
N PRO A 77 1.92 -3.92 -1.27
CA PRO A 77 0.61 -3.75 -1.90
C PRO A 77 0.06 -2.33 -1.74
N ARG A 78 -0.87 -1.96 -2.63
CA ARG A 78 -1.53 -0.64 -2.63
C ARG A 78 -2.23 -0.33 -1.31
N GLU A 79 -2.80 -1.35 -0.68
CA GLU A 79 -3.48 -1.21 0.61
C GLU A 79 -2.59 -0.69 1.75
N VAL A 80 -1.26 -0.74 1.57
CA VAL A 80 -0.31 -0.24 2.55
C VAL A 80 -0.15 1.27 2.43
N ASP A 81 -0.67 2.00 3.40
CA ASP A 81 -0.46 3.44 3.50
C ASP A 81 0.83 3.78 4.24
N THR A 82 0.99 3.26 5.44
CA THR A 82 2.15 3.55 6.30
C THR A 82 2.67 2.27 6.92
N VAL A 83 3.98 2.08 6.90
CA VAL A 83 4.63 0.96 7.59
C VAL A 83 4.81 1.34 9.05
N LEU A 84 4.22 0.56 9.95
CA LEU A 84 4.29 0.74 11.41
C LEU A 84 5.48 0.01 12.00
N GLY A 85 5.85 -1.13 11.44
CA GLY A 85 6.97 -1.93 11.91
C GLY A 85 7.32 -3.06 10.99
N VAL A 86 8.54 -3.53 11.10
CA VAL A 86 9.09 -4.65 10.33
C VAL A 86 9.67 -5.67 11.28
N ASN A 87 9.36 -6.94 11.06
CA ASN A 87 9.89 -8.07 11.81
C ASN A 87 10.60 -9.03 10.84
N ILE A 88 11.80 -9.44 11.19
CA ILE A 88 12.60 -10.39 10.42
C ILE A 88 13.02 -11.53 11.32
N GLY A 89 12.64 -12.75 10.95
CA GLY A 89 12.99 -13.94 11.73
C GLY A 89 12.44 -13.96 13.16
N GLY A 90 11.28 -13.31 13.39
CA GLY A 90 10.65 -13.24 14.71
C GLY A 90 11.10 -12.06 15.58
N GLN A 91 12.07 -11.27 15.11
CA GLN A 91 12.58 -10.12 15.86
C GLN A 91 12.12 -8.80 15.23
N PRO A 92 11.62 -7.83 16.03
CA PRO A 92 11.32 -6.49 15.55
C PRO A 92 12.60 -5.79 15.11
N VAL A 93 12.51 -5.05 14.01
CA VAL A 93 13.64 -4.35 13.41
C VAL A 93 13.48 -2.85 13.58
N LEU A 94 14.54 -2.17 13.96
CA LEU A 94 14.54 -0.72 14.12
C LEU A 94 14.31 -0.01 12.79
N GLY A 95 13.34 0.90 12.77
CA GLY A 95 13.04 1.75 11.63
C GLY A 95 13.88 3.03 11.65
N PHE A 96 14.34 3.45 10.49
CA PHE A 96 14.97 4.75 10.30
C PHE A 96 14.01 5.69 9.59
N GLY A 97 13.61 6.76 10.27
CA GLY A 97 12.70 7.76 9.71
C GLY A 97 13.32 8.64 8.63
N MET A 98 14.66 8.66 8.52
CA MET A 98 15.38 9.50 7.56
C MET A 98 16.33 8.68 6.69
N LEU A 99 16.24 8.89 5.38
CA LEU A 99 17.11 8.28 4.37
C LEU A 99 18.61 8.49 4.68
N PHE A 100 18.95 9.68 5.13
CA PHE A 100 20.29 10.06 5.47
C PHE A 100 20.87 9.21 6.61
N SER A 101 20.10 9.02 7.69
CA SER A 101 20.54 8.19 8.83
C SER A 101 20.70 6.73 8.43
N PHE A 102 19.87 6.22 7.53
CA PHE A 102 19.97 4.87 7.00
C PHE A 102 21.28 4.68 6.20
N HIS A 103 21.64 5.64 5.36
CA HIS A 103 22.83 5.55 4.53
C HIS A 103 24.13 5.84 5.29
N LEU A 104 24.10 6.76 6.26
CA LEU A 104 25.26 7.03 7.12
C LEU A 104 25.64 5.85 8.02
N ASN A 105 24.63 5.12 8.50
CA ASN A 105 24.81 3.91 9.30
C ASN A 105 24.86 2.64 8.41
N GLY A 106 25.20 2.81 7.14
CA GLY A 106 25.31 1.75 6.15
C GLY A 106 26.35 0.67 6.49
N PRO A 107 26.52 -0.32 5.60
CA PRO A 107 27.24 -1.58 5.88
C PRO A 107 28.75 -1.45 6.12
N GLY A 108 29.28 -0.24 6.30
CA GLY A 108 30.72 -0.02 6.54
C GLY A 108 31.15 -0.04 8.00
N ASP A 109 30.22 0.05 8.97
CA ASP A 109 30.59 0.00 10.39
C ASP A 109 30.48 -1.43 10.92
N CYS A 110 31.62 -2.08 11.11
CA CYS A 110 31.72 -3.45 11.58
C CYS A 110 31.09 -3.69 12.97
N ARG A 111 30.81 -2.65 13.73
CA ARG A 111 30.17 -2.76 15.06
C ARG A 111 28.66 -2.89 15.00
N THR A 112 28.01 -2.40 13.91
CA THR A 112 26.56 -2.47 13.71
C THR A 112 26.12 -3.52 12.68
N VAL A 113 27.05 -4.34 12.20
CA VAL A 113 26.83 -5.34 11.13
C VAL A 113 25.82 -6.42 11.49
N CYS A 114 25.54 -6.62 12.78
CA CYS A 114 24.58 -7.67 13.22
C CYS A 114 23.14 -7.20 13.32
N GLU A 115 22.87 -5.91 13.31
CA GLU A 115 21.51 -5.40 13.47
C GLU A 115 20.78 -5.24 12.13
N TRP A 116 19.53 -5.70 12.08
CA TRP A 116 18.64 -5.44 10.99
C TRP A 116 18.12 -4.01 11.07
N LYS A 117 18.07 -3.34 9.92
CA LYS A 117 17.54 -1.97 9.79
C LYS A 117 16.65 -1.89 8.56
N TRP A 118 15.61 -1.09 8.65
CA TRP A 118 14.73 -0.82 7.52
C TRP A 118 14.41 0.67 7.39
N GLN A 119 14.01 1.06 6.20
CA GLN A 119 13.60 2.41 5.90
C GLN A 119 12.41 2.41 4.94
N ASP A 120 11.47 3.31 5.18
CA ASP A 120 10.40 3.61 4.25
C ASP A 120 10.94 4.47 3.09
N ALA A 121 10.92 3.93 1.88
CA ALA A 121 11.33 4.64 0.67
C ALA A 121 10.18 5.44 0.01
N GLY A 122 9.00 5.45 0.63
CA GLY A 122 7.82 6.17 0.16
C GLY A 122 7.06 5.49 -0.98
N LYS A 123 6.04 6.17 -1.48
CA LYS A 123 5.20 5.72 -2.61
C LYS A 123 5.84 6.18 -3.93
N MET A 124 6.87 5.49 -4.39
CA MET A 124 7.59 5.84 -5.63
C MET A 124 7.54 4.75 -6.70
N HIS A 125 6.98 3.58 -6.39
CA HIS A 125 6.87 2.50 -7.35
C HIS A 125 5.56 2.55 -8.12
N CYS A 126 5.66 2.33 -9.43
CA CYS A 126 4.49 2.24 -10.32
C CYS A 126 3.96 0.80 -10.47
N THR A 127 4.70 -0.21 -10.02
CA THR A 127 4.27 -1.61 -10.00
C THR A 127 4.48 -2.21 -8.62
N TYR A 128 3.56 -3.10 -8.22
CA TYR A 128 3.66 -3.85 -6.97
C TYR A 128 4.82 -4.86 -7.00
N ARG A 129 5.06 -5.45 -8.18
CA ARG A 129 6.15 -6.41 -8.40
C ARG A 129 7.11 -5.90 -9.46
N ASP A 130 8.39 -6.05 -9.22
CA ASP A 130 9.39 -5.86 -10.26
C ASP A 130 9.37 -7.03 -11.26
N LEU A 131 9.81 -6.79 -12.48
CA LEU A 131 10.01 -7.84 -13.47
C LEU A 131 11.10 -8.83 -12.99
N PRO A 132 10.80 -10.13 -12.93
CA PRO A 132 11.78 -11.15 -12.52
C PRO A 132 12.91 -11.34 -13.54
N ALA A 133 12.57 -11.20 -14.82
CA ALA A 133 13.42 -11.24 -15.99
C ALA A 133 12.80 -10.34 -17.06
N PRO A 134 13.56 -9.97 -18.11
CA PRO A 134 12.97 -9.32 -19.28
C PRO A 134 11.78 -10.11 -19.80
N ALA A 135 10.67 -9.43 -20.06
CA ALA A 135 9.42 -10.07 -20.47
C ALA A 135 8.57 -9.15 -21.33
N LYS A 136 7.73 -9.75 -22.17
CA LYS A 136 6.65 -9.06 -22.84
C LYS A 136 5.52 -8.77 -21.87
N LEU A 137 4.79 -7.68 -22.08
CA LEU A 137 3.73 -7.22 -21.20
C LEU A 137 2.38 -7.27 -21.88
N VAL A 138 1.33 -7.51 -21.08
CA VAL A 138 -0.07 -7.47 -21.50
C VAL A 138 -0.92 -6.85 -20.42
N ALA A 139 -1.91 -6.06 -20.80
CA ALA A 139 -2.87 -5.44 -19.89
C ALA A 139 -4.26 -6.08 -20.09
N TYR A 140 -4.74 -6.80 -19.08
CA TYR A 140 -6.06 -7.43 -19.11
C TYR A 140 -7.11 -6.47 -18.61
N LEU A 141 -8.13 -6.24 -19.42
CA LEU A 141 -9.29 -5.42 -19.09
C LEU A 141 -10.35 -6.27 -18.39
N GLN A 142 -10.96 -5.75 -17.34
CA GLN A 142 -12.06 -6.40 -16.64
C GLN A 142 -13.37 -6.35 -17.44
N THR A 143 -13.55 -5.31 -18.26
CA THR A 143 -14.77 -5.09 -19.04
C THR A 143 -14.46 -4.76 -20.50
N ALA A 144 -15.31 -5.21 -21.41
CA ALA A 144 -15.21 -4.88 -22.83
C ALA A 144 -15.45 -3.38 -23.13
N ALA A 145 -16.10 -2.65 -22.23
CA ALA A 145 -16.32 -1.22 -22.35
C ALA A 145 -15.01 -0.41 -22.40
N ASP A 146 -13.93 -1.00 -21.90
CA ASP A 146 -12.60 -0.37 -21.84
C ASP A 146 -11.73 -0.66 -23.09
N ASN A 147 -12.27 -1.36 -24.09
CA ASN A 147 -11.56 -1.58 -25.33
C ASN A 147 -11.12 -0.25 -25.97
N GLY A 148 -9.83 -0.19 -26.35
CA GLY A 148 -9.23 1.02 -26.92
C GLY A 148 -8.65 1.99 -25.89
N LYS A 149 -8.80 1.72 -24.59
CA LYS A 149 -8.08 2.46 -23.54
C LYS A 149 -6.60 2.11 -23.56
N GLN A 150 -5.76 3.09 -23.30
CA GLN A 150 -4.32 2.95 -23.39
C GLN A 150 -3.69 2.64 -22.03
N VAL A 151 -2.72 1.73 -22.05
CA VAL A 151 -1.79 1.49 -20.95
C VAL A 151 -0.38 1.70 -21.49
N ILE A 152 0.37 2.63 -20.91
CA ILE A 152 1.70 3.01 -21.39
C ILE A 152 2.72 2.71 -20.31
N VAL A 153 3.74 1.95 -20.66
CA VAL A 153 4.87 1.63 -19.79
C VAL A 153 6.08 2.45 -20.21
N TYR A 154 6.65 3.18 -19.26
CA TYR A 154 7.93 3.86 -19.41
C TYR A 154 9.03 3.00 -18.80
N GLY A 155 10.12 2.81 -19.51
CA GLY A 155 11.18 1.93 -19.03
C GLY A 155 12.25 1.69 -20.08
N TYR A 156 12.93 0.56 -19.93
CA TYR A 156 14.06 0.16 -20.76
C TYR A 156 13.85 -1.24 -21.30
N ASP A 157 14.33 -1.46 -22.53
CA ASP A 157 14.40 -2.78 -23.16
C ASP A 157 15.62 -3.57 -22.66
N VAL A 158 15.82 -4.79 -23.21
CA VAL A 158 16.94 -5.68 -22.88
C VAL A 158 18.29 -5.06 -23.22
N ALA A 159 18.35 -4.24 -24.29
CA ALA A 159 19.57 -3.56 -24.72
C ALA A 159 19.86 -2.29 -23.91
N GLY A 160 18.99 -1.91 -22.96
CA GLY A 160 19.12 -0.70 -22.15
C GLY A 160 18.61 0.57 -22.85
N ASN A 161 17.94 0.45 -24.00
CA ASN A 161 17.35 1.59 -24.67
C ASN A 161 16.02 1.98 -24.02
N VAL A 162 15.70 3.27 -24.05
CA VAL A 162 14.39 3.77 -23.58
C VAL A 162 13.29 3.22 -24.51
N LEU A 163 12.26 2.65 -23.89
CA LEU A 163 11.07 2.20 -24.62
C LEU A 163 10.40 3.37 -25.33
N ARG A 164 10.10 3.22 -26.61
CA ARG A 164 9.50 4.26 -27.45
C ARG A 164 8.33 3.71 -28.26
N ARG A 165 7.38 4.57 -28.56
CA ARG A 165 6.27 4.32 -29.50
C ARG A 165 6.22 5.39 -30.56
N GLN A 166 5.68 5.03 -31.71
CA GLN A 166 5.40 6.01 -32.76
C GLN A 166 3.92 6.36 -32.77
N THR A 167 3.61 7.63 -32.67
CA THR A 167 2.24 8.14 -32.74
C THR A 167 2.19 9.23 -33.82
N ASN A 168 1.39 9.02 -34.85
CA ASN A 168 1.26 9.95 -35.99
C ASN A 168 2.62 10.36 -36.61
N GLY A 169 3.55 9.40 -36.75
CA GLY A 169 4.88 9.65 -37.30
C GLY A 169 5.88 10.28 -36.33
N VAL A 170 5.48 10.62 -35.10
CA VAL A 170 6.34 11.23 -34.07
C VAL A 170 6.73 10.17 -33.04
N TRP A 171 8.03 10.08 -32.75
CA TRP A 171 8.54 9.22 -31.68
C TRP A 171 8.29 9.83 -30.32
N GLN A 172 7.65 9.04 -29.44
CA GLN A 172 7.36 9.39 -28.06
C GLN A 172 7.96 8.34 -27.13
N ASN A 173 8.33 8.76 -25.91
CA ASN A 173 8.75 7.82 -24.86
C ASN A 173 7.58 6.97 -24.39
N GLY A 174 7.88 5.74 -23.99
CA GLY A 174 6.92 4.78 -23.46
C GLY A 174 6.43 3.81 -24.52
N TYR A 175 6.17 2.60 -24.09
CA TYR A 175 5.62 1.51 -24.89
C TYR A 175 4.11 1.40 -24.64
N LEU A 176 3.32 1.34 -25.70
CA LEU A 176 1.89 1.08 -25.62
C LEU A 176 1.67 -0.42 -25.42
N VAL A 177 1.28 -0.81 -24.21
CA VAL A 177 1.03 -2.21 -23.87
C VAL A 177 -0.25 -2.69 -24.56
N PRO A 178 -0.27 -3.86 -25.20
CA PRO A 178 -1.49 -4.44 -25.73
C PRO A 178 -2.54 -4.62 -24.63
N THR A 179 -3.75 -4.06 -24.86
CA THR A 179 -4.89 -4.21 -23.96
C THR A 179 -5.83 -5.27 -24.47
N VAL A 180 -6.22 -6.22 -23.63
CA VAL A 180 -7.02 -7.40 -24.03
C VAL A 180 -8.17 -7.61 -23.05
N TYR A 181 -9.37 -7.82 -23.62
CA TYR A 181 -10.52 -8.38 -22.90
C TYR A 181 -10.66 -9.85 -23.26
N GLY A 182 -10.48 -10.75 -22.30
CA GLY A 182 -10.50 -12.19 -22.53
C GLY A 182 -9.12 -12.83 -22.68
N VAL A 183 -8.88 -13.55 -23.76
CA VAL A 183 -7.61 -14.28 -23.98
C VAL A 183 -6.62 -13.40 -24.74
N ALA A 184 -5.40 -13.28 -24.20
CA ALA A 184 -4.33 -12.56 -24.87
C ALA A 184 -3.73 -13.39 -26.01
N VAL A 185 -3.45 -12.72 -27.13
CA VAL A 185 -2.66 -13.29 -28.22
C VAL A 185 -1.27 -12.64 -28.13
N PRO A 186 -0.19 -13.43 -28.08
CA PRO A 186 1.16 -12.89 -28.06
C PRO A 186 1.42 -12.03 -29.29
N ASP A 187 1.96 -10.84 -29.10
CA ASP A 187 2.49 -10.04 -30.20
C ASP A 187 3.99 -10.32 -30.28
N GLU A 188 4.40 -11.00 -31.36
CA GLU A 188 5.81 -11.31 -31.60
C GLU A 188 6.68 -10.06 -31.77
N SER A 189 6.07 -8.96 -32.23
CA SER A 189 6.75 -7.67 -32.41
C SER A 189 6.86 -6.85 -31.12
N ALA A 190 6.19 -7.26 -30.02
CA ALA A 190 6.24 -6.56 -28.75
C ALA A 190 7.65 -6.60 -28.16
N PRO A 191 8.19 -5.46 -27.71
CA PRO A 191 9.50 -5.41 -27.08
C PRO A 191 9.51 -6.16 -25.76
N GLU A 192 10.61 -6.83 -25.46
CA GLU A 192 10.88 -7.31 -24.11
C GLU A 192 11.29 -6.14 -23.23
N VAL A 193 10.51 -5.93 -22.18
CA VAL A 193 10.77 -4.91 -21.16
C VAL A 193 11.69 -5.49 -20.10
N ALA A 194 12.85 -4.86 -19.91
CA ALA A 194 13.80 -5.28 -18.88
C ALA A 194 13.55 -4.55 -17.54
N ARG A 195 13.08 -3.30 -17.61
CA ARG A 195 12.85 -2.48 -16.41
C ARG A 195 11.69 -1.50 -16.62
N ILE A 196 10.77 -1.45 -15.67
CA ILE A 196 9.69 -0.47 -15.63
C ILE A 196 10.11 0.68 -14.69
N VAL A 197 9.97 1.93 -15.19
CA VAL A 197 10.26 3.16 -14.44
C VAL A 197 8.98 3.93 -14.15
N GLY A 198 8.01 3.87 -15.06
CA GLY A 198 6.75 4.56 -14.95
C GLY A 198 5.63 3.80 -15.64
N LEU A 199 4.40 4.09 -15.25
CA LEU A 199 3.20 3.49 -15.80
C LEU A 199 2.10 4.53 -15.86
N TYR A 200 1.40 4.60 -16.98
CA TYR A 200 0.22 5.43 -17.17
C TYR A 200 -0.92 4.59 -17.73
N LYS A 201 -2.13 4.86 -17.29
CA LYS A 201 -3.36 4.25 -17.78
C LYS A 201 -4.43 5.31 -17.99
N ASP A 202 -5.16 5.22 -19.09
CA ASP A 202 -6.38 6.01 -19.25
C ASP A 202 -7.41 5.65 -18.17
N PRO A 203 -8.31 6.56 -17.79
CA PRO A 203 -9.47 6.22 -16.97
C PRO A 203 -10.31 5.13 -17.63
N THR A 204 -10.70 4.10 -16.86
CA THR A 204 -11.46 2.94 -17.30
C THR A 204 -12.74 2.78 -16.50
N VAL A 205 -13.64 1.90 -16.92
CA VAL A 205 -14.85 1.52 -16.17
C VAL A 205 -14.54 0.37 -15.20
N GLY A 206 -13.73 -0.58 -15.65
CA GLY A 206 -13.27 -1.70 -14.84
C GLY A 206 -11.81 -1.58 -14.44
N SER A 207 -11.36 -2.46 -13.54
CA SER A 207 -9.94 -2.57 -13.19
C SER A 207 -9.11 -3.13 -14.37
N VAL A 208 -7.84 -2.77 -14.40
CA VAL A 208 -6.87 -3.25 -15.41
C VAL A 208 -5.74 -3.99 -14.72
N ARG A 209 -5.42 -5.20 -15.18
CA ARG A 209 -4.33 -6.02 -14.67
C ARG A 209 -3.16 -5.99 -15.64
N LEU A 210 -2.00 -5.50 -15.21
CA LEU A 210 -0.76 -5.59 -15.98
C LEU A 210 0.00 -6.85 -15.57
N SER A 211 0.29 -7.70 -16.53
CA SER A 211 1.02 -8.96 -16.31
C SER A 211 2.10 -9.17 -17.37
N THR A 212 3.04 -10.06 -17.11
CA THR A 212 3.92 -10.60 -18.12
C THR A 212 3.17 -11.64 -18.95
N ILE A 213 3.59 -11.81 -20.20
CA ILE A 213 3.11 -12.87 -21.10
C ILE A 213 4.33 -13.55 -21.73
N ASP A 214 4.26 -14.84 -21.89
CA ASP A 214 5.26 -15.60 -22.62
C ASP A 214 4.91 -15.74 -24.11
N ASP A 215 5.83 -16.32 -24.89
CA ASP A 215 5.63 -16.52 -26.33
C ASP A 215 4.53 -17.55 -26.66
N SER A 216 4.12 -18.38 -25.69
CA SER A 216 2.97 -19.30 -25.82
C SER A 216 1.62 -18.64 -25.57
N GLY A 217 1.60 -17.37 -25.11
CA GLY A 217 0.39 -16.66 -24.70
C GLY A 217 -0.02 -16.94 -23.26
N ALA A 218 0.76 -17.71 -22.51
CA ALA A 218 0.44 -17.94 -21.11
C ALA A 218 0.76 -16.70 -20.26
N THR A 219 -0.20 -16.35 -19.39
CA THR A 219 -0.04 -15.24 -18.46
C THR A 219 0.97 -15.62 -17.36
N GLY A 220 2.00 -14.81 -17.22
CA GLY A 220 3.04 -14.99 -16.22
C GLY A 220 2.74 -14.21 -14.92
N VAL A 221 3.69 -13.38 -14.52
CA VAL A 221 3.64 -12.66 -13.22
C VAL A 221 2.70 -11.46 -13.29
N LEU A 222 1.76 -11.37 -12.35
CA LEU A 222 0.96 -10.16 -12.15
C LEU A 222 1.84 -9.06 -11.53
N LEU A 223 1.98 -7.93 -12.23
CA LEU A 223 2.81 -6.81 -11.80
C LEU A 223 2.02 -5.76 -11.01
N THR A 224 0.80 -5.46 -11.46
CA THR A 224 -0.08 -4.51 -10.79
C THR A 224 -1.54 -4.73 -11.17
N VAL A 225 -2.44 -4.26 -10.29
CA VAL A 225 -3.87 -4.09 -10.58
C VAL A 225 -4.18 -2.61 -10.42
N MET A 226 -4.70 -1.99 -11.47
CA MET A 226 -5.02 -0.56 -11.50
C MET A 226 -6.54 -0.38 -11.40
N GLU A 227 -6.98 0.46 -10.47
CA GLU A 227 -8.39 0.80 -10.34
C GLU A 227 -8.88 1.71 -11.48
N PRO A 228 -10.21 1.81 -11.69
CA PRO A 228 -10.77 2.55 -12.82
C PRO A 228 -10.27 3.99 -12.98
N ASP A 229 -10.17 4.73 -11.90
CA ASP A 229 -9.75 6.15 -11.83
C ASP A 229 -8.24 6.34 -11.65
N GLU A 230 -7.51 5.25 -11.38
CA GLU A 230 -6.08 5.30 -11.14
C GLU A 230 -5.30 5.41 -12.44
N THR A 231 -4.80 6.61 -12.76
CA THR A 231 -4.03 6.87 -13.98
C THR A 231 -2.53 6.65 -13.79
N LEU A 232 -2.01 6.86 -12.58
CA LEU A 232 -0.60 6.73 -12.21
C LEU A 232 -0.48 5.84 -10.96
N PRO A 233 -0.44 4.51 -11.11
CA PRO A 233 -0.35 3.61 -9.96
C PRO A 233 0.99 3.78 -9.24
N GLN A 234 0.91 3.87 -7.92
CA GLN A 234 2.06 4.00 -7.05
C GLN A 234 1.91 3.07 -5.84
N TYR A 235 3.01 2.41 -5.48
CA TYR A 235 3.10 1.53 -4.32
C TYR A 235 4.19 2.00 -3.38
N ARG A 236 4.02 1.72 -2.09
CA ARG A 236 5.05 1.98 -1.10
C ARG A 236 6.16 0.92 -1.21
N ARG A 237 7.39 1.33 -0.94
CA ARG A 237 8.54 0.43 -0.89
C ARG A 237 9.28 0.62 0.42
N ILE A 238 9.72 -0.48 1.01
CA ILE A 238 10.70 -0.47 2.09
C ILE A 238 12.06 -0.91 1.58
N GLN A 239 13.11 -0.37 2.19
CA GLN A 239 14.49 -0.77 1.97
C GLN A 239 15.05 -1.42 3.23
N LEU A 240 15.72 -2.56 3.07
CA LEU A 240 16.39 -3.29 4.14
C LEU A 240 17.91 -3.13 3.97
N ASN A 241 18.66 -3.10 5.07
CA ASN A 241 20.12 -3.05 5.01
C ASN A 241 20.74 -4.38 4.58
N ARG A 242 20.01 -5.48 4.68
CA ARG A 242 20.43 -6.82 4.29
C ARG A 242 19.32 -7.54 3.52
N SER A 243 19.70 -8.56 2.76
CA SER A 243 18.75 -9.51 2.17
C SER A 243 18.25 -10.48 3.23
N CYS A 244 16.96 -10.78 3.22
CA CYS A 244 16.33 -11.74 4.08
C CYS A 244 15.36 -12.61 3.27
N ASN A 245 15.02 -13.76 3.80
CA ASN A 245 14.11 -14.71 3.14
C ASN A 245 12.64 -14.46 3.46
N TRP A 246 12.37 -13.84 4.60
CA TRP A 246 11.02 -13.66 5.13
C TRP A 246 10.93 -12.37 5.94
N VAL A 247 9.94 -11.56 5.64
CA VAL A 247 9.66 -10.29 6.33
C VAL A 247 8.19 -10.23 6.71
N ARG A 248 7.88 -9.95 7.96
CA ARG A 248 6.55 -9.57 8.41
C ARG A 248 6.49 -8.06 8.59
N ILE A 249 5.49 -7.45 8.02
CA ILE A 249 5.30 -5.99 8.05
C ILE A 249 3.97 -5.71 8.73
N ALA A 250 4.02 -4.91 9.79
CA ALA A 250 2.84 -4.28 10.35
C ALA A 250 2.62 -2.94 9.63
N TYR A 251 1.41 -2.71 9.14
CA TYR A 251 1.12 -1.51 8.36
C TYR A 251 -0.25 -0.94 8.69
N ARG A 252 -0.41 0.34 8.39
CA ARG A 252 -1.70 1.01 8.34
C ARG A 252 -2.24 0.92 6.91
N LYS A 253 -3.52 0.56 6.80
CA LYS A 253 -4.22 0.48 5.53
C LYS A 253 -4.50 1.88 4.97
N THR A 254 -4.56 1.99 3.66
CA THR A 254 -5.07 3.19 2.97
C THR A 254 -6.50 3.46 3.38
N ASN A 255 -6.83 4.73 3.54
CA ASN A 255 -8.21 5.12 3.78
C ASN A 255 -9.08 4.80 2.56
N PRO A 256 -10.30 4.29 2.76
CA PRO A 256 -11.22 4.04 1.67
C PRO A 256 -11.58 5.36 0.98
N VAL A 257 -11.77 5.30 -0.33
CA VAL A 257 -12.32 6.41 -1.12
C VAL A 257 -13.78 6.08 -1.41
N PHE A 258 -14.69 6.95 -0.99
CA PHE A 258 -16.11 6.76 -1.24
C PHE A 258 -16.51 7.36 -2.60
N THR A 259 -17.23 6.57 -3.37
CA THR A 259 -17.74 6.93 -4.71
C THR A 259 -19.23 6.61 -4.88
N SER A 260 -19.77 5.77 -4.01
CA SER A 260 -21.15 5.27 -4.06
C SER A 260 -21.79 5.30 -2.68
N ARG A 261 -23.13 5.31 -2.66
CA ARG A 261 -23.92 5.16 -1.42
C ARG A 261 -23.83 3.77 -0.82
N ASP A 262 -23.49 2.77 -1.64
CA ASP A 262 -23.37 1.38 -1.20
C ASP A 262 -21.99 1.08 -0.60
N ASP A 263 -21.07 2.05 -0.64
CA ASP A 263 -19.73 1.89 -0.07
C ASP A 263 -19.79 1.70 1.45
N HIS A 264 -18.99 0.76 1.94
CA HIS A 264 -18.91 0.46 3.37
C HIS A 264 -17.98 1.42 4.10
N ILE A 265 -18.48 1.99 5.20
CA ILE A 265 -17.69 2.82 6.11
C ILE A 265 -17.01 1.88 7.13
N PRO A 266 -15.68 1.85 7.18
CA PRO A 266 -14.94 0.90 8.03
C PRO A 266 -14.85 1.34 9.50
N LEU A 267 -15.81 2.13 9.97
CA LEU A 267 -15.98 2.53 11.37
C LEU A 267 -17.07 1.65 12.02
N ARG A 268 -17.00 1.53 13.33
CA ARG A 268 -18.01 0.82 14.15
C ARG A 268 -19.10 1.75 14.63
N SER A 269 -18.76 2.99 14.95
CA SER A 269 -19.69 3.98 15.49
C SER A 269 -20.18 4.97 14.42
N ARG A 270 -21.49 4.98 14.17
CA ARG A 270 -22.14 6.01 13.33
C ARG A 270 -22.00 7.41 13.94
N VAL A 271 -22.04 7.49 15.27
CA VAL A 271 -21.90 8.77 16.00
C VAL A 271 -20.50 9.34 15.77
N ALA A 272 -19.47 8.52 15.91
CA ALA A 272 -18.10 8.92 15.63
C ALA A 272 -17.94 9.45 14.19
N PHE A 273 -18.52 8.76 13.22
CA PHE A 273 -18.49 9.19 11.83
C PHE A 273 -19.18 10.56 11.63
N LEU A 274 -20.38 10.75 12.17
CA LEU A 274 -21.11 12.02 12.05
C LEU A 274 -20.38 13.19 12.72
N LEU A 275 -19.74 12.95 13.88
CA LEU A 275 -18.88 13.95 14.51
C LEU A 275 -17.66 14.29 13.63
N ALA A 276 -17.05 13.32 12.98
CA ALA A 276 -15.97 13.59 12.03
C ALA A 276 -16.45 14.39 10.81
N VAL A 277 -17.68 14.12 10.33
CA VAL A 277 -18.33 14.91 9.28
C VAL A 277 -18.54 16.36 9.74
N GLN A 278 -18.95 16.58 10.99
CA GLN A 278 -19.06 17.91 11.61
C GLN A 278 -17.68 18.58 11.70
N ALA A 279 -16.67 17.87 12.18
CA ALA A 279 -15.29 18.38 12.22
C ALA A 279 -14.83 18.85 10.83
N ARG A 280 -15.06 18.03 9.80
CA ARG A 280 -14.73 18.38 8.41
C ARG A 280 -15.46 19.63 7.92
N LYS A 281 -16.73 19.80 8.31
CA LYS A 281 -17.51 20.99 8.03
C LYS A 281 -16.90 22.24 8.69
N HIS A 282 -16.58 22.17 9.98
CA HIS A 282 -15.95 23.26 10.71
C HIS A 282 -14.58 23.63 10.14
N TYR A 283 -13.77 22.65 9.69
CA TYR A 283 -12.53 22.94 8.96
C TYR A 283 -12.80 23.73 7.66
N SER A 284 -13.87 23.39 6.92
CA SER A 284 -14.22 24.11 5.70
C SER A 284 -14.68 25.54 5.97
N ASP A 285 -15.25 25.79 7.15
CA ASP A 285 -15.75 27.09 7.59
C ASP A 285 -14.70 27.90 8.38
N ASN A 286 -13.45 27.38 8.42
CA ASN A 286 -12.31 27.98 9.14
C ASN A 286 -12.51 28.09 10.68
N GLN A 287 -13.35 27.26 11.26
CA GLN A 287 -13.63 27.16 12.69
C GLN A 287 -12.75 26.05 13.32
N ILE A 288 -11.44 26.33 13.42
CA ILE A 288 -10.43 25.31 13.75
C ILE A 288 -10.60 24.73 15.16
N ALA A 289 -10.96 25.56 16.15
CA ALA A 289 -11.09 25.12 17.52
C ALA A 289 -12.24 24.12 17.70
N GLU A 290 -13.40 24.42 17.12
CA GLU A 290 -14.58 23.55 17.11
C GLU A 290 -14.29 22.27 16.31
N ALA A 291 -13.62 22.38 15.17
CA ALA A 291 -13.22 21.23 14.37
C ALA A 291 -12.36 20.25 15.19
N HIS A 292 -11.36 20.73 15.91
CA HIS A 292 -10.51 19.88 16.76
C HIS A 292 -11.28 19.20 17.89
N SER A 293 -12.28 19.88 18.50
CA SER A 293 -13.13 19.29 19.53
C SER A 293 -13.93 18.11 18.97
N TYR A 294 -14.64 18.32 17.87
CA TYR A 294 -15.41 17.24 17.21
C TYR A 294 -14.53 16.08 16.73
N GLU A 295 -13.34 16.38 16.21
CA GLU A 295 -12.39 15.36 15.78
C GLU A 295 -11.88 14.51 16.94
N ALA A 296 -11.57 15.13 18.10
CA ALA A 296 -11.15 14.41 19.30
C ALA A 296 -12.27 13.52 19.86
N ASP A 297 -13.51 14.03 19.91
CA ASP A 297 -14.66 13.26 20.36
C ASP A 297 -14.97 12.08 19.40
N ALA A 298 -14.89 12.31 18.11
CA ALA A 298 -15.08 11.25 17.11
C ALA A 298 -14.06 10.11 17.28
N ALA A 299 -12.78 10.45 17.44
CA ALA A 299 -11.71 9.47 17.65
C ALA A 299 -11.92 8.68 18.94
N ARG A 300 -12.25 9.36 20.06
CA ARG A 300 -12.52 8.73 21.36
C ARG A 300 -13.70 7.76 21.30
N ILE A 301 -14.82 8.17 20.70
CA ILE A 301 -16.02 7.32 20.59
C ILE A 301 -15.77 6.10 19.70
N GLU A 302 -15.02 6.25 18.61
CA GLU A 302 -14.67 5.11 17.76
C GLU A 302 -13.75 4.13 18.49
N LEU A 303 -12.76 4.64 19.25
CA LEU A 303 -11.87 3.79 20.05
C LEU A 303 -12.67 3.01 21.11
N GLU A 304 -13.58 3.68 21.83
CA GLU A 304 -14.46 3.03 22.80
C GLU A 304 -15.33 1.95 22.14
N ALA A 305 -15.89 2.23 20.95
CA ALA A 305 -16.70 1.26 20.20
C ALA A 305 -15.88 0.03 19.75
N GLN A 306 -14.59 0.21 19.44
CA GLN A 306 -13.70 -0.90 19.10
C GLN A 306 -13.36 -1.72 20.34
N LEU A 307 -12.99 -1.10 21.45
CA LEU A 307 -12.67 -1.78 22.71
C LEU A 307 -13.86 -2.56 23.28
N CYS A 308 -15.08 -2.03 23.16
CA CYS A 308 -16.28 -2.72 23.60
C CYS A 308 -16.65 -3.94 22.72
N ALA A 309 -16.22 -3.97 21.47
CA ALA A 309 -16.55 -5.05 20.55
C ALA A 309 -15.52 -6.20 20.56
N GLU A 310 -14.35 -5.98 21.12
CA GLU A 310 -13.35 -7.01 21.31
C GLU A 310 -13.57 -7.69 22.67
N PRO A 311 -13.64 -9.05 22.70
CA PRO A 311 -13.60 -9.73 23.98
C PRO A 311 -12.31 -9.31 24.70
N PRO A 312 -12.36 -9.01 26.01
CA PRO A 312 -11.17 -8.64 26.73
C PRO A 312 -10.15 -9.75 26.59
N VAL A 313 -9.13 -9.51 25.79
CA VAL A 313 -7.97 -10.39 25.74
C VAL A 313 -7.28 -10.19 27.09
N TYR A 314 -7.57 -11.08 28.03
CA TYR A 314 -6.74 -11.21 29.21
C TYR A 314 -5.36 -11.68 28.71
N ASN A 315 -4.53 -10.73 28.32
CA ASN A 315 -3.10 -10.98 28.34
C ASN A 315 -2.78 -11.19 29.81
N PRO A 316 -2.43 -12.42 30.25
CA PRO A 316 -1.92 -12.58 31.59
C PRO A 316 -0.75 -11.63 31.66
N VAL A 317 -0.84 -10.65 32.57
CA VAL A 317 0.30 -9.79 32.88
C VAL A 317 1.41 -10.76 33.21
N GLN A 318 2.34 -10.96 32.28
CA GLN A 318 3.58 -11.63 32.58
C GLN A 318 4.27 -10.70 33.57
N VAL A 319 4.07 -10.98 34.85
CA VAL A 319 4.91 -10.43 35.90
C VAL A 319 6.29 -11.01 35.60
N ILE A 320 7.08 -10.25 34.87
CA ILE A 320 8.51 -10.54 34.71
C ILE A 320 9.04 -10.38 36.13
N ASP A 321 9.30 -11.52 36.76
CA ASP A 321 9.96 -11.54 38.06
C ASP A 321 11.37 -10.96 37.86
N MET A 322 11.50 -9.67 38.18
CA MET A 322 12.77 -8.95 38.10
C MET A 322 13.75 -9.33 39.22
N SER A 323 13.34 -10.20 40.15
CA SER A 323 14.20 -10.63 41.26
C SER A 323 15.45 -11.36 40.79
N ASN A 324 15.37 -12.06 39.65
CA ASN A 324 16.50 -12.78 39.05
C ASN A 324 17.44 -11.91 38.21
N LEU A 325 17.13 -10.63 38.00
CA LEU A 325 18.02 -9.69 37.27
C LEU A 325 19.11 -9.08 38.16
N ARG A 326 18.92 -9.11 39.49
CA ARG A 326 19.91 -8.56 40.43
C ARG A 326 21.20 -9.38 40.47
N ASP A 327 21.12 -10.68 40.26
CA ASP A 327 22.28 -11.59 40.36
C ASP A 327 23.18 -11.61 39.10
N LYS A 328 22.77 -10.93 38.03
CA LYS A 328 23.56 -10.84 36.79
C LYS A 328 24.39 -9.58 36.64
N PHE A 329 24.30 -8.65 37.59
CA PHE A 329 25.03 -7.37 37.57
C PHE A 329 26.01 -7.19 38.74
N ASP A 330 26.47 -8.29 39.34
CA ASP A 330 27.63 -8.23 40.24
C ASP A 330 28.90 -7.99 39.41
N TYR A 331 29.17 -6.73 39.13
CA TYR A 331 30.50 -6.30 38.74
C TYR A 331 31.41 -6.38 39.96
N SER A 332 32.14 -7.47 40.11
CA SER A 332 33.32 -7.50 40.96
C SER A 332 34.35 -6.57 40.37
N VAL A 333 34.41 -5.36 40.92
CA VAL A 333 35.55 -4.44 40.74
C VAL A 333 36.71 -5.01 41.57
N THR A 334 37.67 -5.58 40.91
CA THR A 334 39.02 -5.80 41.42
C THR A 334 40.01 -5.07 40.53
#